data_b88debc1faad4d5537d8655b4e64f32c
#
_entry.id   b88debc1faad4d5537d8655b4e64f32c
#
_cell.length_a   1.000
_cell.length_b   1.000
_cell.length_c   1.000
_cell.angle_alpha   90.00
_cell.angle_beta   90.00
_cell.angle_gamma   90.00
#
_symmetry.space_group_name_H-M   'P 1'
#
loop_
_entity.id
_entity.type
_entity.pdbx_description
1 polymer ?
#
loop_
_entity_poly.entity_id
_entity_poly.type
_entity_poly.pdbx_seq_one_letter_code
_entity_poly.pdbx_strand_id
1 'polypeptide(L)'
;MISFFLGACSNDEGDDLDQFMRNAANNMKPKIKPLPEVKPNIALQYNPDGTLADPFHARKSTQKFGTLQPNLKRPKEAMEAYPLESIKYVGMISKSKLIYALLKTPDNIVQQVKIGNYVGQNFGLVTRITDSEVVLKEIVQDDLSGDWIERISNLALQE
;
A
#
# COMPACT_ATOMS: atom_id res chain seq x y z
N MET A 1 99.14 12.37 -52.06
CA MET A 1 97.63 12.52 -52.16
C MET A 1 97.05 11.25 -51.52
N ILE A 2 96.53 11.39 -50.31
CA ILE A 2 95.88 10.32 -49.59
C ILE A 2 94.35 10.57 -49.70
N SER A 3 93.69 9.65 -50.40
CA SER A 3 92.22 9.72 -50.56
C SER A 3 91.57 8.90 -49.43
N PHE A 4 90.79 9.60 -48.58
CA PHE A 4 90.08 8.99 -47.44
C PHE A 4 88.66 8.60 -47.92
N PHE A 5 88.42 7.26 -48.00
CA PHE A 5 87.12 6.73 -48.24
C PHE A 5 86.35 6.67 -46.92
N LEU A 6 85.31 7.47 -46.76
CA LEU A 6 84.36 7.38 -45.70
C LEU A 6 83.28 6.37 -46.11
N GLY A 7 83.35 5.17 -45.53
CA GLY A 7 82.24 4.21 -45.62
C GLY A 7 81.12 4.62 -44.71
N ALA A 8 79.99 4.99 -45.31
CA ALA A 8 78.72 5.22 -44.61
C ALA A 8 78.13 3.86 -44.24
N CYS A 9 78.06 3.57 -42.94
CA CYS A 9 77.23 2.47 -42.43
C CYS A 9 75.77 2.88 -42.55
N SER A 10 75.02 2.31 -43.47
CA SER A 10 73.59 2.35 -43.50
C SER A 10 73.09 1.31 -42.48
N ASN A 11 72.72 1.79 -41.29
CA ASN A 11 71.98 0.97 -40.33
C ASN A 11 70.56 0.80 -40.86
N ASP A 12 70.31 -0.38 -41.34
CA ASP A 12 68.95 -0.76 -41.81
C ASP A 12 68.15 -1.34 -40.58
N GLU A 13 68.06 -0.46 -39.54
CA GLU A 13 67.29 -0.80 -38.33
C GLU A 13 65.78 -0.35 -38.45
N GLY A 14 65.40 0.22 -39.61
CA GLY A 14 64.02 0.69 -39.81
C GLY A 14 63.00 -0.39 -40.17
N ASP A 15 63.48 -1.49 -40.75
CA ASP A 15 62.58 -2.51 -41.31
C ASP A 15 61.92 -3.43 -40.24
N ASP A 16 62.60 -3.65 -39.13
CA ASP A 16 62.11 -4.48 -38.03
C ASP A 16 61.01 -3.77 -37.22
N LEU A 17 61.12 -2.45 -37.03
CA LEU A 17 60.14 -1.65 -36.32
C LEU A 17 58.85 -1.48 -37.14
N ASP A 18 59.00 -1.24 -38.46
CA ASP A 18 57.85 -1.16 -39.36
C ASP A 18 57.13 -2.49 -39.49
N GLN A 19 57.87 -3.61 -39.48
CA GLN A 19 57.31 -4.95 -39.50
C GLN A 19 56.60 -5.28 -38.19
N PHE A 20 57.17 -4.89 -37.05
CA PHE A 20 56.54 -5.03 -35.74
C PHE A 20 55.24 -4.21 -35.63
N MET A 21 55.25 -2.95 -36.09
CA MET A 21 54.07 -2.11 -36.08
C MET A 21 52.95 -2.65 -36.96
N ARG A 22 53.22 -3.17 -38.14
CA ARG A 22 52.23 -3.81 -39.01
C ARG A 22 51.64 -5.08 -38.38
N ASN A 23 52.50 -5.90 -37.78
CA ASN A 23 52.07 -7.12 -37.08
C ASN A 23 51.22 -6.79 -35.83
N ALA A 24 51.63 -5.77 -35.06
CA ALA A 24 50.89 -5.29 -33.91
C ALA A 24 49.51 -4.73 -34.33
N ALA A 25 49.46 -3.94 -35.38
CA ALA A 25 48.22 -3.41 -35.91
C ALA A 25 47.25 -4.51 -36.40
N ASN A 26 47.77 -5.59 -36.97
CA ASN A 26 46.96 -6.71 -37.44
C ASN A 26 46.45 -7.55 -36.29
N ASN A 27 47.24 -7.70 -35.23
CA ASN A 27 46.87 -8.46 -34.03
C ASN A 27 45.96 -7.67 -33.08
N MET A 28 45.98 -6.34 -33.16
CA MET A 28 45.16 -5.45 -32.34
C MET A 28 43.76 -5.20 -32.93
N LYS A 29 43.34 -5.86 -34.03
CA LYS A 29 41.97 -5.75 -34.49
C LYS A 29 41.06 -6.40 -33.47
N PRO A 30 40.31 -5.64 -32.65
CA PRO A 30 39.40 -6.22 -31.69
C PRO A 30 38.35 -7.03 -32.47
N LYS A 31 38.18 -8.31 -32.11
CA LYS A 31 37.01 -9.07 -32.55
C LYS A 31 35.78 -8.46 -31.87
N ILE A 32 35.22 -7.45 -32.50
CA ILE A 32 33.98 -6.84 -32.04
C ILE A 32 32.90 -7.91 -32.18
N LYS A 33 32.40 -8.37 -31.05
CA LYS A 33 31.23 -9.27 -31.05
C LYS A 33 30.08 -8.51 -31.71
N PRO A 34 29.36 -9.14 -32.64
CA PRO A 34 28.19 -8.50 -33.23
C PRO A 34 27.23 -8.16 -32.09
N LEU A 35 26.62 -6.98 -32.17
CA LEU A 35 25.56 -6.57 -31.25
C LEU A 35 24.46 -7.64 -31.22
N PRO A 36 23.94 -7.99 -30.06
CA PRO A 36 22.80 -8.90 -29.97
C PRO A 36 21.63 -8.34 -30.80
N GLU A 37 20.96 -9.20 -31.53
CA GLU A 37 19.77 -8.82 -32.27
C GLU A 37 18.73 -8.22 -31.30
N VAL A 38 18.38 -6.96 -31.54
CA VAL A 38 17.31 -6.29 -30.79
C VAL A 38 15.99 -6.89 -31.25
N LYS A 39 15.39 -7.72 -30.40
CA LYS A 39 14.03 -8.19 -30.65
C LYS A 39 13.09 -6.98 -30.59
N PRO A 40 12.25 -6.76 -31.60
CA PRO A 40 11.28 -5.67 -31.57
C PRO A 40 10.40 -5.81 -30.32
N ASN A 41 10.25 -4.74 -29.56
CA ASN A 41 9.33 -4.69 -28.43
C ASN A 41 7.91 -4.71 -28.98
N ILE A 42 7.23 -5.85 -28.80
CA ILE A 42 5.79 -5.95 -29.11
C ILE A 42 5.08 -5.24 -27.94
N ALA A 43 4.50 -4.08 -28.21
CA ALA A 43 3.71 -3.35 -27.21
C ALA A 43 2.57 -4.26 -26.75
N LEU A 44 2.54 -4.55 -25.43
CA LEU A 44 1.45 -5.28 -24.81
C LEU A 44 0.19 -4.41 -24.89
N GLN A 45 -0.80 -4.83 -25.66
CA GLN A 45 -2.12 -4.21 -25.65
C GLN A 45 -2.93 -4.81 -24.50
N TYR A 46 -3.26 -3.95 -23.54
CA TYR A 46 -4.16 -4.37 -22.47
C TYR A 46 -5.57 -4.55 -23.02
N ASN A 47 -6.17 -5.71 -22.74
CA ASN A 47 -7.56 -6.04 -23.08
C ASN A 47 -7.94 -5.78 -24.57
N PRO A 48 -7.25 -6.40 -25.54
CA PRO A 48 -7.53 -6.19 -26.98
C PRO A 48 -8.96 -6.61 -27.36
N ASP A 49 -9.56 -7.53 -26.62
CA ASP A 49 -10.91 -8.06 -26.87
C ASP A 49 -12.01 -7.28 -26.13
N GLY A 50 -11.66 -6.28 -25.32
CA GLY A 50 -12.62 -5.48 -24.55
C GLY A 50 -13.42 -6.24 -23.49
N THR A 51 -12.97 -7.46 -23.12
CA THR A 51 -13.70 -8.33 -22.18
C THR A 51 -13.44 -7.99 -20.71
N LEU A 52 -12.30 -7.37 -20.42
CA LEU A 52 -11.93 -6.96 -19.06
C LEU A 52 -12.39 -5.54 -18.79
N ALA A 53 -12.81 -5.31 -17.55
CA ALA A 53 -13.16 -3.95 -17.12
C ALA A 53 -11.93 -3.05 -17.10
N ASP A 54 -12.05 -1.82 -17.60
CA ASP A 54 -10.99 -0.82 -17.53
C ASP A 54 -10.70 -0.45 -16.07
N PRO A 55 -9.45 -0.64 -15.58
CA PRO A 55 -9.10 -0.34 -14.21
C PRO A 55 -9.14 1.17 -13.88
N PHE A 56 -9.12 2.04 -14.90
CA PHE A 56 -9.14 3.50 -14.73
C PHE A 56 -10.53 4.11 -14.87
N HIS A 57 -11.53 3.32 -15.26
CA HIS A 57 -12.92 3.77 -15.21
C HIS A 57 -13.52 3.46 -13.85
N ALA A 58 -14.04 4.50 -13.19
CA ALA A 58 -14.78 4.34 -11.96
C ALA A 58 -15.93 3.34 -12.21
N ARG A 59 -15.90 2.20 -11.54
CA ARG A 59 -17.01 1.26 -11.55
C ARG A 59 -18.19 1.98 -10.90
N LYS A 60 -19.26 2.23 -11.65
CA LYS A 60 -20.51 2.57 -11.04
C LYS A 60 -20.96 1.33 -10.25
N SER A 61 -20.60 1.28 -8.97
CA SER A 61 -21.25 0.34 -8.07
C SER A 61 -22.74 0.67 -8.14
N THR A 62 -23.52 -0.17 -8.77
CA THR A 62 -24.95 -0.20 -8.51
C THR A 62 -25.05 -0.53 -7.03
N GLN A 63 -25.21 0.51 -6.20
CA GLN A 63 -25.43 0.35 -4.79
C GLN A 63 -26.62 -0.59 -4.65
N LYS A 64 -26.37 -1.87 -4.51
CA LYS A 64 -27.34 -2.76 -3.93
C LYS A 64 -27.42 -2.28 -2.49
N PHE A 65 -28.43 -1.49 -2.19
CA PHE A 65 -28.79 -1.13 -0.82
C PHE A 65 -28.97 -2.45 -0.09
N GLY A 66 -27.88 -2.94 0.48
CA GLY A 66 -27.90 -4.15 1.30
C GLY A 66 -28.84 -3.91 2.47
N THR A 67 -29.43 -4.99 2.99
CA THR A 67 -30.30 -4.99 4.17
C THR A 67 -29.66 -4.41 5.44
N LEU A 68 -28.37 -4.05 5.38
CA LEU A 68 -27.54 -3.56 6.48
C LEU A 68 -27.39 -2.02 6.54
N GLN A 69 -28.10 -1.27 5.69
CA GLN A 69 -28.00 0.19 5.72
C GLN A 69 -28.44 0.74 7.08
N PRO A 70 -27.59 1.52 7.78
CA PRO A 70 -27.95 2.09 9.08
C PRO A 70 -29.07 3.11 8.93
N ASN A 71 -29.90 3.23 9.96
CA ASN A 71 -30.96 4.22 9.99
C ASN A 71 -30.38 5.64 10.24
N LEU A 72 -30.15 6.38 9.17
CA LEU A 72 -29.58 7.74 9.22
C LEU A 72 -30.57 8.78 9.78
N LYS A 73 -31.86 8.46 9.86
CA LYS A 73 -32.91 9.41 10.31
C LYS A 73 -33.12 9.42 11.82
N ARG A 74 -32.50 8.48 12.57
CA ARG A 74 -32.61 8.48 14.04
C ARG A 74 -31.77 9.60 14.66
N PRO A 75 -32.19 10.17 15.80
CA PRO A 75 -31.34 11.08 16.55
C PRO A 75 -30.06 10.37 17.00
N LYS A 76 -28.92 11.02 16.87
CA LYS A 76 -27.63 10.50 17.35
C LYS A 76 -27.55 10.59 18.87
N GLU A 77 -26.96 9.57 19.48
CA GLU A 77 -26.63 9.59 20.90
C GLU A 77 -25.31 10.35 21.16
N ALA A 78 -25.13 10.84 22.39
CA ALA A 78 -23.95 11.64 22.75
C ALA A 78 -22.62 10.94 22.47
N MET A 79 -22.59 9.61 22.63
CA MET A 79 -21.36 8.81 22.42
C MET A 79 -21.03 8.55 20.95
N GLU A 80 -21.93 8.87 20.02
CA GLU A 80 -21.69 8.78 18.58
C GLU A 80 -20.92 9.99 18.02
N ALA A 81 -20.69 11.02 18.82
CA ALA A 81 -19.88 12.17 18.43
C ALA A 81 -18.37 11.84 18.36
N TYR A 82 -17.95 10.82 19.09
CA TYR A 82 -16.54 10.46 19.26
C TYR A 82 -16.19 9.19 18.47
N PRO A 83 -14.98 9.11 17.86
CA PRO A 83 -14.51 7.87 17.27
C PRO A 83 -14.30 6.82 18.37
N LEU A 84 -14.57 5.55 18.05
CA LEU A 84 -14.53 4.45 19.01
C LEU A 84 -13.15 4.31 19.68
N GLU A 85 -12.08 4.56 18.94
CA GLU A 85 -10.68 4.47 19.40
C GLU A 85 -10.33 5.51 20.47
N SER A 86 -11.10 6.59 20.55
CA SER A 86 -10.89 7.67 21.54
C SER A 86 -11.67 7.45 22.84
N ILE A 87 -12.57 6.49 22.84
CA ILE A 87 -13.43 6.16 23.98
C ILE A 87 -12.76 5.07 24.81
N LYS A 88 -12.74 5.27 26.13
CA LYS A 88 -12.15 4.31 27.08
C LYS A 88 -13.23 3.65 27.92
N TYR A 89 -13.19 2.33 27.99
CA TYR A 89 -14.01 1.60 28.94
C TYR A 89 -13.33 1.63 30.31
N VAL A 90 -13.98 2.20 31.33
CA VAL A 90 -13.40 2.41 32.67
C VAL A 90 -14.09 1.57 33.75
N GLY A 91 -15.13 0.85 33.44
CA GLY A 91 -15.78 -0.06 34.37
C GLY A 91 -17.26 -0.27 34.08
N MET A 92 -17.93 -1.06 34.92
CA MET A 92 -19.37 -1.26 34.81
C MET A 92 -20.10 -1.00 36.13
N ILE A 93 -21.38 -0.72 36.03
CA ILE A 93 -22.28 -0.58 37.17
C ILE A 93 -23.50 -1.47 36.93
N SER A 94 -23.86 -2.28 37.91
CA SER A 94 -25.10 -3.04 37.91
C SER A 94 -26.13 -2.34 38.78
N LYS A 95 -27.28 -2.01 38.21
CA LYS A 95 -28.40 -1.40 38.93
C LYS A 95 -29.71 -2.10 38.58
N SER A 96 -30.39 -2.67 39.56
CA SER A 96 -31.74 -3.25 39.38
C SER A 96 -31.83 -4.23 38.20
N LYS A 97 -30.90 -5.15 38.03
CA LYS A 97 -30.78 -6.15 36.96
C LYS A 97 -30.36 -5.58 35.59
N LEU A 98 -30.06 -4.28 35.48
CA LEU A 98 -29.51 -3.67 34.31
C LEU A 98 -28.01 -3.43 34.49
N ILE A 99 -27.23 -3.76 33.46
CA ILE A 99 -25.79 -3.54 33.42
C ILE A 99 -25.53 -2.32 32.55
N TYR A 100 -24.73 -1.40 33.09
CA TYR A 100 -24.27 -0.19 32.40
C TYR A 100 -22.76 -0.23 32.32
N ALA A 101 -22.22 -0.01 31.14
CA ALA A 101 -20.79 0.29 30.96
C ALA A 101 -20.54 1.77 31.20
N LEU A 102 -19.43 2.08 31.86
CA LEU A 102 -18.93 3.44 32.03
C LEU A 102 -17.89 3.69 30.96
N LEU A 103 -18.22 4.58 30.05
CA LEU A 103 -17.34 4.97 28.95
C LEU A 103 -16.85 6.41 29.17
N LYS A 104 -15.54 6.58 29.13
CA LYS A 104 -14.87 7.87 29.28
C LYS A 104 -14.54 8.45 27.89
N THR A 105 -15.00 9.66 27.65
CA THR A 105 -14.70 10.40 26.41
C THR A 105 -13.32 11.08 26.49
N PRO A 106 -12.76 11.54 25.34
CA PRO A 106 -11.53 12.35 25.34
C PRO A 106 -11.63 13.62 26.18
N ASP A 107 -12.82 14.17 26.34
CA ASP A 107 -13.10 15.36 27.17
C ASP A 107 -13.15 15.04 28.68
N ASN A 108 -12.76 13.83 29.07
CA ASN A 108 -12.82 13.33 30.46
C ASN A 108 -14.23 13.21 31.05
N ILE A 109 -15.25 13.19 30.23
CA ILE A 109 -16.64 12.98 30.66
C ILE A 109 -16.93 11.48 30.71
N VAL A 110 -17.51 10.99 31.81
CA VAL A 110 -17.92 9.61 31.94
C VAL A 110 -19.41 9.50 31.64
N GLN A 111 -19.75 8.67 30.67
CA GLN A 111 -21.13 8.39 30.27
C GLN A 111 -21.51 6.94 30.59
N GLN A 112 -22.77 6.73 30.98
CA GLN A 112 -23.32 5.41 31.19
C GLN A 112 -24.02 4.92 29.94
N VAL A 113 -23.63 3.77 29.43
CA VAL A 113 -24.24 3.14 28.27
C VAL A 113 -24.75 1.74 28.65
N LYS A 114 -25.85 1.33 28.06
CA LYS A 114 -26.46 -0.01 28.26
C LYS A 114 -26.48 -0.76 26.92
N ILE A 115 -26.78 -2.04 26.99
CA ILE A 115 -27.04 -2.84 25.79
C ILE A 115 -28.17 -2.17 24.98
N GLY A 116 -27.94 -2.02 23.69
CA GLY A 116 -28.86 -1.34 22.74
C GLY A 116 -28.57 0.15 22.52
N ASN A 117 -27.66 0.78 23.28
CA ASN A 117 -27.19 2.12 22.98
C ASN A 117 -26.15 2.12 21.84
N TYR A 118 -26.00 3.28 21.21
CA TYR A 118 -25.04 3.47 20.15
C TYR A 118 -23.80 4.24 20.64
N VAL A 119 -22.63 3.76 20.21
CA VAL A 119 -21.33 4.31 20.59
C VAL A 119 -20.42 4.35 19.37
N GLY A 120 -19.67 5.42 19.21
CA GLY A 120 -18.76 5.58 18.09
C GLY A 120 -19.43 6.11 16.82
N GLN A 121 -18.61 6.64 15.92
CA GLN A 121 -19.09 7.28 14.67
C GLN A 121 -19.64 6.29 13.65
N ASN A 122 -19.30 5.01 13.78
CA ASN A 122 -19.63 3.94 12.84
C ASN A 122 -20.88 3.15 13.26
N PHE A 123 -21.87 3.80 13.87
CA PHE A 123 -23.12 3.18 14.30
C PHE A 123 -22.93 1.96 15.21
N GLY A 124 -21.94 2.01 16.10
CA GLY A 124 -21.58 0.90 16.98
C GLY A 124 -22.68 0.60 18.00
N LEU A 125 -23.48 -0.44 17.77
CA LEU A 125 -24.52 -0.90 18.69
C LEU A 125 -23.90 -1.76 19.78
N VAL A 126 -24.08 -1.39 21.06
CA VAL A 126 -23.65 -2.21 22.19
C VAL A 126 -24.48 -3.48 22.28
N THR A 127 -23.83 -4.63 22.10
CA THR A 127 -24.48 -5.95 22.12
C THR A 127 -24.25 -6.71 23.42
N ARG A 128 -23.09 -6.53 24.06
CA ARG A 128 -22.72 -7.20 25.30
C ARG A 128 -21.80 -6.34 26.15
N ILE A 129 -21.99 -6.40 27.46
CA ILE A 129 -21.15 -5.72 28.46
C ILE A 129 -20.67 -6.79 29.44
N THR A 130 -19.35 -6.86 29.66
CA THR A 130 -18.69 -7.73 30.63
C THR A 130 -17.78 -6.91 31.53
N ASP A 131 -17.22 -7.52 32.56
CA ASP A 131 -16.27 -6.86 33.47
C ASP A 131 -15.01 -6.39 32.75
N SER A 132 -14.60 -7.09 31.71
CA SER A 132 -13.34 -6.86 31.00
C SER A 132 -13.49 -6.13 29.68
N GLU A 133 -14.66 -6.20 29.05
CA GLU A 133 -14.87 -5.62 27.72
C GLU A 133 -16.33 -5.25 27.44
N VAL A 134 -16.50 -4.30 26.53
CA VAL A 134 -17.78 -3.99 25.89
C VAL A 134 -17.71 -4.38 24.43
N VAL A 135 -18.63 -5.24 23.99
CA VAL A 135 -18.71 -5.71 22.60
C VAL A 135 -19.73 -4.89 21.85
N LEU A 136 -19.31 -4.37 20.70
CA LEU A 136 -20.13 -3.55 19.81
C LEU A 136 -20.22 -4.20 18.42
N LYS A 137 -21.32 -3.96 17.77
CA LYS A 137 -21.51 -4.25 16.36
C LYS A 137 -21.55 -2.92 15.59
N GLU A 138 -20.52 -2.66 14.82
CA GLU A 138 -20.41 -1.48 13.97
C GLU A 138 -20.92 -1.76 12.56
N ILE A 139 -21.44 -0.73 11.90
CA ILE A 139 -21.79 -0.77 10.49
C ILE A 139 -20.89 0.22 9.79
N VAL A 140 -19.98 -0.28 8.95
CA VAL A 140 -19.03 0.53 8.20
C VAL A 140 -19.28 0.37 6.71
N GLN A 141 -19.00 1.41 5.94
CA GLN A 141 -19.05 1.31 4.50
C GLN A 141 -17.69 0.83 3.99
N ASP A 142 -17.70 -0.21 3.17
CA ASP A 142 -16.50 -0.72 2.51
C ASP A 142 -16.09 0.23 1.39
N ASP A 143 -14.85 0.72 1.44
CA ASP A 143 -14.32 1.70 0.48
C ASP A 143 -14.21 1.15 -0.95
N LEU A 144 -14.10 -0.17 -1.11
CA LEU A 144 -13.94 -0.80 -2.42
C LEU A 144 -15.27 -1.10 -3.09
N SER A 145 -16.21 -1.65 -2.36
CA SER A 145 -17.52 -2.05 -2.90
C SER A 145 -18.60 -0.99 -2.71
N GLY A 146 -18.42 -0.09 -1.73
CA GLY A 146 -19.45 0.87 -1.31
C GLY A 146 -20.59 0.24 -0.52
N ASP A 147 -20.51 -1.06 -0.22
CA ASP A 147 -21.53 -1.79 0.53
C ASP A 147 -21.36 -1.57 2.05
N TRP A 148 -22.50 -1.68 2.76
CA TRP A 148 -22.49 -1.64 4.22
C TRP A 148 -22.16 -3.03 4.76
N ILE A 149 -21.13 -3.12 5.59
CA ILE A 149 -20.69 -4.35 6.24
C ILE A 149 -20.78 -4.23 7.75
N GLU A 150 -21.10 -5.34 8.42
CA GLU A 150 -21.05 -5.43 9.87
C GLU A 150 -19.64 -5.83 10.34
N ARG A 151 -19.15 -5.13 11.35
CA ARG A 151 -17.89 -5.43 12.02
C ARG A 151 -18.14 -5.53 13.52
N ILE A 152 -17.54 -6.54 14.15
CA ILE A 152 -17.55 -6.66 15.61
C ILE A 152 -16.30 -5.95 16.14
N SER A 153 -16.51 -5.02 17.06
CA SER A 153 -15.45 -4.29 17.76
C SER A 153 -15.62 -4.45 19.26
N ASN A 154 -14.53 -4.39 20.00
CA ASN A 154 -14.57 -4.47 21.46
C ASN A 154 -13.76 -3.34 22.09
N LEU A 155 -14.26 -2.81 23.20
CA LEU A 155 -13.56 -1.88 24.07
C LEU A 155 -13.13 -2.65 25.33
N ALA A 156 -11.82 -2.89 25.47
CA ALA A 156 -11.27 -3.51 26.67
C ALA A 156 -11.22 -2.50 27.82
N LEU A 157 -11.35 -3.02 29.05
CA LEU A 157 -11.17 -2.23 30.27
C LEU A 157 -9.78 -1.60 30.28
N GLN A 158 -9.72 -0.30 30.49
CA GLN A 158 -8.48 0.44 30.62
C GLN A 158 -8.34 0.93 32.08
N GLU A 159 -7.27 0.50 32.71
CA GLU A 159 -6.86 0.98 34.03
C GLU A 159 -6.25 2.38 33.97
#